data_041c058b6fd53a2def77fbe33fb2f568
#
_entry.id   041c058b6fd53a2def77fbe33fb2f568
#
_cell.length_a   1.000
_cell.length_b   1.000
_cell.length_c   1.000
_cell.angle_alpha   90.00
_cell.angle_beta   90.00
_cell.angle_gamma   90.00
#
_symmetry.space_group_name_H-M   'P 1'
#
loop_
_entity.id
_entity.type
_entity.pdbx_description
1 polymer ?
#
loop_
_entity_poly.entity_id
_entity_poly.type
_entity_poly.pdbx_seq_one_letter_code
_entity_poly.pdbx_strand_id
1 'polypeptide(L)'
;MLIVDAHQDLAWNMLTFGRDYTKSALQIRRQEQGTLHALYNDDTLLGWPEYQRGRVALIFATLFAAPMRFCTGEWDRLCYEDAHQANRMYREELDVYEQLADENPDKFLLVRSLAELEKLLKAWEKPFENDENADLSRDGRPVGLVISMEGAEAVRDPGELEEWWERGVRLVGPAWGGTRFCGGTSEPGPMTAEGYGLLERLGDLGFCLDLSHMDEKAALQALDFYPGQIIASHGNALALLNGSESNRHLTDRVIHGILERDGMIGLVPFNAFLKAGWKRGDRREEVQIDQLVGQIDYICQMAGDAHHAGIGSDFDGGFGLQSVPIGIDTIADLQKLAALLSEKGYATGDIAAILGGNWLSRLRRVLP
;
A
#
# COMPACT_ATOMS: atom_id res chain seq x y z
N MET A 1 -12.94 9.09 11.62
CA MET A 1 -12.66 9.68 10.29
C MET A 1 -12.56 8.56 9.28
N LEU A 2 -12.75 8.81 7.96
CA LEU A 2 -12.49 7.78 6.96
C LEU A 2 -10.98 7.58 6.82
N ILE A 3 -10.56 6.32 6.64
CA ILE A 3 -9.19 5.96 6.31
C ILE A 3 -9.13 5.44 4.87
N VAL A 4 -8.09 5.84 4.16
CA VAL A 4 -7.65 5.24 2.91
C VAL A 4 -6.24 4.74 3.12
N ASP A 5 -6.00 3.46 2.79
CA ASP A 5 -4.70 2.81 2.92
C ASP A 5 -4.12 2.50 1.54
N ALA A 6 -2.95 3.03 1.27
CA ALA A 6 -2.39 3.04 -0.08
C ALA A 6 -1.58 1.80 -0.46
N HIS A 7 -1.54 0.75 0.37
CA HIS A 7 -0.87 -0.49 0.00
C HIS A 7 -1.28 -1.68 0.86
N GLN A 8 -1.78 -2.75 0.22
CA GLN A 8 -2.08 -4.04 0.87
C GLN A 8 -2.02 -5.20 -0.13
N ASP A 9 -1.37 -6.32 0.27
CA ASP A 9 -1.13 -7.51 -0.55
C ASP A 9 -2.15 -8.63 -0.30
N LEU A 10 -3.46 -8.33 -0.43
CA LEU A 10 -4.49 -9.32 -0.11
C LEU A 10 -4.40 -10.55 -1.03
N ALA A 11 -4.28 -10.35 -2.35
CA ALA A 11 -4.29 -11.45 -3.31
C ALA A 11 -3.10 -12.39 -3.12
N TRP A 12 -1.88 -11.83 -2.87
CA TRP A 12 -0.71 -12.62 -2.54
C TRP A 12 -0.94 -13.52 -1.32
N ASN A 13 -1.53 -12.99 -0.25
CA ASN A 13 -1.88 -13.75 0.96
C ASN A 13 -2.99 -14.79 0.71
N MET A 14 -4.00 -14.44 -0.08
CA MET A 14 -5.08 -15.36 -0.42
C MET A 14 -4.55 -16.56 -1.20
N LEU A 15 -3.67 -16.35 -2.17
CA LEU A 15 -3.07 -17.41 -2.98
C LEU A 15 -2.01 -18.21 -2.23
N THR A 16 -1.19 -17.56 -1.41
CA THR A 16 -0.06 -18.20 -0.70
C THR A 16 -0.52 -18.92 0.58
N PHE A 17 -1.35 -18.27 1.39
CA PHE A 17 -1.75 -18.78 2.72
C PHE A 17 -3.23 -19.18 2.81
N GLY A 18 -4.04 -18.90 1.78
CA GLY A 18 -5.48 -19.14 1.81
C GLY A 18 -6.23 -18.23 2.80
N ARG A 19 -5.70 -17.03 3.10
CA ARG A 19 -6.35 -16.06 3.97
C ARG A 19 -7.68 -15.61 3.38
N ASP A 20 -8.73 -15.65 4.19
CA ASP A 20 -10.08 -15.23 3.81
C ASP A 20 -10.40 -13.89 4.50
N TYR A 21 -10.17 -12.80 3.81
CA TYR A 21 -10.36 -11.44 4.35
C TYR A 21 -11.82 -11.01 4.50
N THR A 22 -12.79 -11.86 4.15
CA THR A 22 -14.20 -11.67 4.55
C THR A 22 -14.42 -11.92 6.04
N LYS A 23 -13.48 -12.62 6.69
CA LYS A 23 -13.44 -12.92 8.12
C LYS A 23 -12.71 -11.83 8.91
N SER A 24 -12.82 -11.88 10.24
CA SER A 24 -12.03 -11.00 11.08
C SER A 24 -10.57 -11.46 11.18
N ALA A 25 -9.66 -10.51 11.40
CA ALA A 25 -8.25 -10.80 11.65
C ALA A 25 -8.09 -11.85 12.79
N LEU A 26 -8.89 -11.74 13.85
CA LEU A 26 -8.86 -12.68 14.96
C LEU A 26 -9.33 -14.10 14.58
N GLN A 27 -10.27 -14.22 13.63
CA GLN A 27 -10.70 -15.54 13.13
C GLN A 27 -9.61 -16.15 12.26
N ILE A 28 -8.99 -15.36 11.37
CA ILE A 28 -7.88 -15.82 10.53
C ILE A 28 -6.72 -16.29 11.41
N ARG A 29 -6.28 -15.51 12.40
CA ARG A 29 -5.22 -15.89 13.34
C ARG A 29 -5.50 -17.21 14.07
N ARG A 30 -6.77 -17.44 14.48
CA ARG A 30 -7.16 -18.70 15.11
C ARG A 30 -7.07 -19.90 14.14
N GLN A 31 -7.40 -19.68 12.87
CA GLN A 31 -7.30 -20.71 11.82
C GLN A 31 -5.85 -21.03 11.48
N GLU A 32 -4.97 -20.03 11.54
CA GLU A 32 -3.55 -20.15 11.27
C GLU A 32 -2.76 -20.68 12.47
N GLN A 33 -3.39 -20.80 13.65
CA GLN A 33 -2.72 -21.29 14.87
C GLN A 33 -2.14 -22.70 14.68
N GLY A 34 -0.82 -22.82 14.86
CA GLY A 34 -0.08 -24.07 14.67
C GLY A 34 0.31 -24.37 13.24
N THR A 35 0.01 -23.48 12.30
CA THR A 35 0.55 -23.51 10.93
C THR A 35 1.87 -22.75 10.84
N LEU A 36 2.52 -22.79 9.68
CA LEU A 36 3.74 -22.03 9.42
C LEU A 36 3.46 -20.59 8.92
N HIS A 37 2.19 -20.19 8.73
CA HIS A 37 1.82 -18.89 8.17
C HIS A 37 2.36 -17.73 9.01
N ALA A 38 2.13 -17.78 10.33
CA ALA A 38 2.65 -16.75 11.24
C ALA A 38 4.20 -16.70 11.30
N LEU A 39 4.89 -17.81 10.99
CA LEU A 39 6.36 -17.82 10.90
C LEU A 39 6.84 -17.05 9.67
N TYR A 40 6.12 -17.14 8.55
CA TYR A 40 6.53 -16.54 7.27
C TYR A 40 6.04 -15.10 7.11
N ASN A 41 4.80 -14.80 7.55
CA ASN A 41 4.16 -13.51 7.34
C ASN A 41 3.57 -12.88 8.62
N ASP A 42 3.96 -13.34 9.81
CA ASP A 42 3.38 -12.95 11.09
C ASP A 42 1.84 -13.18 11.16
N ASP A 43 1.19 -12.80 12.25
CA ASP A 43 -0.27 -12.83 12.37
C ASP A 43 -0.90 -11.68 11.57
N THR A 44 -1.94 -11.97 10.77
CA THR A 44 -2.61 -10.96 9.95
C THR A 44 -3.14 -9.78 10.78
N LEU A 45 -3.06 -8.59 10.21
CA LEU A 45 -3.65 -7.36 10.77
C LEU A 45 -5.00 -7.01 10.14
N LEU A 46 -5.38 -7.74 9.08
CA LEU A 46 -6.45 -7.38 8.17
C LEU A 46 -7.65 -8.32 8.30
N GLY A 47 -8.84 -7.77 8.06
CA GLY A 47 -10.09 -8.48 7.98
C GLY A 47 -11.24 -7.51 7.79
N TRP A 48 -12.32 -7.93 7.12
CA TRP A 48 -13.42 -7.03 6.80
C TRP A 48 -14.08 -6.38 8.05
N PRO A 49 -14.30 -7.09 9.18
CA PRO A 49 -14.79 -6.45 10.40
C PRO A 49 -13.85 -5.37 10.95
N GLU A 50 -12.53 -5.53 10.81
CA GLU A 50 -11.55 -4.57 11.26
C GLU A 50 -11.51 -3.35 10.32
N TYR A 51 -11.73 -3.51 9.02
CA TYR A 51 -11.95 -2.39 8.11
C TYR A 51 -13.18 -1.56 8.52
N GLN A 52 -14.29 -2.22 8.90
CA GLN A 52 -15.48 -1.51 9.36
C GLN A 52 -15.20 -0.70 10.64
N ARG A 53 -14.63 -1.33 11.67
CA ARG A 53 -14.28 -0.69 12.94
C ARG A 53 -13.28 0.46 12.76
N GLY A 54 -12.29 0.24 11.91
CA GLY A 54 -11.27 1.24 11.54
C GLY A 54 -11.77 2.30 10.58
N ARG A 55 -13.01 2.20 10.06
CA ARG A 55 -13.52 3.08 9.01
C ARG A 55 -12.59 3.19 7.80
N VAL A 56 -11.96 2.06 7.43
CA VAL A 56 -11.12 1.94 6.25
C VAL A 56 -12.02 1.75 5.05
N ALA A 57 -12.24 2.82 4.31
CA ALA A 57 -13.21 2.85 3.22
C ALA A 57 -12.64 2.35 1.89
N LEU A 58 -11.32 2.47 1.72
CA LEU A 58 -10.66 2.14 0.47
C LEU A 58 -9.21 1.73 0.75
N ILE A 59 -8.74 0.75 -0.02
CA ILE A 59 -7.35 0.29 -0.04
C ILE A 59 -6.81 0.26 -1.47
N PHE A 60 -5.50 0.44 -1.64
CA PHE A 60 -4.84 0.07 -2.87
C PHE A 60 -4.49 -1.42 -2.77
N ALA A 61 -5.15 -2.20 -3.59
CA ALA A 61 -5.07 -3.64 -3.62
C ALA A 61 -3.98 -4.05 -4.61
N THR A 62 -2.89 -4.60 -4.10
CA THR A 62 -1.64 -4.75 -4.83
C THR A 62 -1.56 -6.08 -5.57
N LEU A 63 -1.05 -6.03 -6.79
CA LEU A 63 -0.56 -7.18 -7.55
C LEU A 63 0.95 -7.29 -7.30
N PHE A 64 1.39 -8.39 -6.72
CA PHE A 64 2.78 -8.61 -6.35
C PHE A 64 3.22 -10.07 -6.54
N ALA A 65 4.39 -10.27 -7.11
CA ALA A 65 5.13 -11.52 -7.05
C ALA A 65 6.62 -11.23 -6.91
N ALA A 66 7.34 -12.06 -6.16
CA ALA A 66 8.77 -11.88 -5.97
C ALA A 66 9.58 -12.46 -7.14
N PRO A 67 10.67 -11.83 -7.59
CA PRO A 67 11.60 -12.51 -8.48
C PRO A 67 12.27 -13.66 -7.73
N MET A 68 12.51 -14.80 -8.41
CA MET A 68 13.01 -16.06 -7.84
C MET A 68 14.25 -15.87 -6.95
N ARG A 69 15.12 -14.89 -7.26
CA ARG A 69 16.33 -14.57 -6.47
C ARG A 69 16.05 -14.00 -5.08
N PHE A 70 14.80 -13.56 -4.82
CA PHE A 70 14.33 -13.11 -3.51
C PHE A 70 13.31 -14.06 -2.88
N CYS A 71 13.00 -15.17 -3.55
CA CYS A 71 12.11 -16.18 -3.02
C CYS A 71 12.72 -16.80 -1.74
N THR A 72 11.96 -16.81 -0.66
CA THR A 72 12.46 -17.25 0.65
C THR A 72 12.18 -18.71 0.97
N GLY A 73 11.52 -19.45 0.07
CA GLY A 73 11.28 -20.88 0.20
C GLY A 73 10.11 -21.37 -0.66
N GLU A 74 9.90 -22.68 -0.67
CA GLU A 74 8.81 -23.34 -1.43
C GLU A 74 7.39 -22.94 -0.99
N TRP A 75 7.28 -22.31 0.18
CA TRP A 75 6.01 -21.81 0.69
C TRP A 75 5.52 -20.56 -0.05
N ASP A 76 6.45 -19.76 -0.58
CA ASP A 76 6.15 -18.58 -1.38
C ASP A 76 5.85 -19.03 -2.83
N ARG A 77 4.58 -19.10 -3.15
CA ARG A 77 4.10 -19.64 -4.42
C ARG A 77 4.20 -18.65 -5.57
N LEU A 78 4.31 -17.35 -5.26
CA LEU A 78 4.34 -16.28 -6.24
C LEU A 78 5.76 -15.78 -6.47
N CYS A 79 6.64 -16.69 -6.91
CA CYS A 79 7.99 -16.39 -7.31
C CYS A 79 8.19 -16.65 -8.81
N TYR A 80 8.66 -15.64 -9.55
CA TYR A 80 8.85 -15.74 -11.00
C TYR A 80 10.32 -15.75 -11.41
N GLU A 81 10.62 -16.46 -12.48
CA GLU A 81 11.93 -16.50 -13.14
C GLU A 81 12.04 -15.52 -14.31
N ASP A 82 10.91 -15.21 -14.95
CA ASP A 82 10.82 -14.35 -16.12
C ASP A 82 9.52 -13.55 -16.18
N ALA A 83 9.45 -12.59 -17.10
CA ALA A 83 8.30 -11.73 -17.30
C ALA A 83 7.02 -12.47 -17.70
N HIS A 84 7.11 -13.66 -18.35
CA HIS A 84 5.93 -14.45 -18.68
C HIS A 84 5.34 -15.13 -17.47
N GLN A 85 6.18 -15.58 -16.52
CA GLN A 85 5.71 -16.12 -15.26
C GLN A 85 5.12 -14.99 -14.40
N ALA A 86 5.79 -13.86 -14.28
CA ALA A 86 5.27 -12.68 -13.58
C ALA A 86 3.90 -12.25 -14.13
N ASN A 87 3.76 -12.17 -15.45
CA ASN A 87 2.49 -11.82 -16.11
C ASN A 87 1.35 -12.76 -15.73
N ARG A 88 1.59 -14.09 -15.71
CA ARG A 88 0.56 -15.06 -15.30
C ARG A 88 0.17 -14.91 -13.84
N MET A 89 1.14 -14.71 -12.93
CA MET A 89 0.90 -14.54 -11.50
C MET A 89 0.09 -13.28 -11.21
N TYR A 90 0.47 -12.14 -11.79
CA TYR A 90 -0.28 -10.89 -11.61
C TYR A 90 -1.70 -10.96 -12.19
N ARG A 91 -1.92 -11.71 -13.28
CA ARG A 91 -3.26 -11.96 -13.80
C ARG A 91 -4.09 -12.82 -12.85
N GLU A 92 -3.49 -13.85 -12.26
CA GLU A 92 -4.14 -14.71 -11.26
C GLU A 92 -4.53 -13.89 -10.01
N GLU A 93 -3.66 -12.99 -9.53
CA GLU A 93 -3.99 -12.08 -8.42
C GLU A 93 -5.13 -11.12 -8.77
N LEU A 94 -5.13 -10.59 -9.99
CA LEU A 94 -6.21 -9.71 -10.45
C LEU A 94 -7.54 -10.47 -10.53
N ASP A 95 -7.52 -11.72 -11.03
CA ASP A 95 -8.70 -12.60 -11.04
C ASP A 95 -9.22 -12.86 -9.61
N VAL A 96 -8.30 -13.03 -8.63
CA VAL A 96 -8.66 -13.17 -7.20
C VAL A 96 -9.37 -11.92 -6.65
N TYR A 97 -8.89 -10.71 -6.99
CA TYR A 97 -9.59 -9.48 -6.58
C TYR A 97 -10.95 -9.32 -7.24
N GLU A 98 -11.07 -9.67 -8.53
CA GLU A 98 -12.35 -9.68 -9.24
C GLU A 98 -13.33 -10.66 -8.58
N GLN A 99 -12.88 -11.89 -8.32
CA GLN A 99 -13.69 -12.91 -7.65
C GLN A 99 -14.09 -12.47 -6.22
N LEU A 100 -13.16 -11.92 -5.44
CA LEU A 100 -13.44 -11.42 -4.08
C LEU A 100 -14.58 -10.40 -4.07
N ALA A 101 -14.56 -9.45 -5.00
CA ALA A 101 -15.59 -8.43 -5.12
C ALA A 101 -16.92 -8.97 -5.67
N ASP A 102 -16.87 -9.87 -6.64
CA ASP A 102 -18.07 -10.45 -7.27
C ASP A 102 -18.82 -11.40 -6.32
N GLU A 103 -18.09 -12.19 -5.53
CA GLU A 103 -18.67 -13.11 -4.56
C GLU A 103 -19.12 -12.41 -3.26
N ASN A 104 -18.56 -11.23 -2.94
CA ASN A 104 -18.84 -10.50 -1.72
C ASN A 104 -19.11 -9.00 -1.98
N PRO A 105 -20.12 -8.66 -2.81
CA PRO A 105 -20.38 -7.27 -3.22
C PRO A 105 -20.85 -6.37 -2.06
N ASP A 106 -21.27 -6.95 -0.95
CA ASP A 106 -21.60 -6.26 0.30
C ASP A 106 -20.34 -5.89 1.11
N LYS A 107 -19.21 -6.55 0.85
CA LYS A 107 -17.95 -6.36 1.59
C LYS A 107 -16.85 -5.69 0.79
N PHE A 108 -16.77 -5.94 -0.51
CA PHE A 108 -15.70 -5.41 -1.38
C PHE A 108 -16.27 -4.88 -2.69
N LEU A 109 -15.66 -3.81 -3.19
CA LEU A 109 -16.04 -3.16 -4.44
C LEU A 109 -14.77 -2.77 -5.21
N LEU A 110 -14.60 -3.24 -6.44
CA LEU A 110 -13.57 -2.73 -7.33
C LEU A 110 -13.87 -1.29 -7.72
N VAL A 111 -12.89 -0.40 -7.57
CA VAL A 111 -13.00 1.02 -7.89
C VAL A 111 -12.11 1.30 -9.10
N ARG A 112 -12.70 1.31 -10.29
CA ARG A 112 -12.02 1.49 -11.58
C ARG A 112 -12.27 2.86 -12.19
N SER A 113 -13.25 3.60 -11.64
CA SER A 113 -13.71 4.89 -12.16
C SER A 113 -14.11 5.86 -11.05
N LEU A 114 -14.16 7.16 -11.39
CA LEU A 114 -14.65 8.19 -10.47
C LEU A 114 -16.10 7.92 -10.00
N ALA A 115 -16.95 7.41 -10.89
CA ALA A 115 -18.34 7.09 -10.55
C ALA A 115 -18.43 5.98 -9.47
N GLU A 116 -17.57 4.97 -9.55
CA GLU A 116 -17.49 3.90 -8.54
C GLU A 116 -16.92 4.41 -7.21
N LEU A 117 -15.93 5.30 -7.25
CA LEU A 117 -15.40 5.96 -6.07
C LEU A 117 -16.50 6.76 -5.34
N GLU A 118 -17.24 7.59 -6.04
CA GLU A 118 -18.29 8.41 -5.43
C GLU A 118 -19.46 7.54 -4.91
N LYS A 119 -19.80 6.45 -5.60
CA LYS A 119 -20.75 5.45 -5.11
C LYS A 119 -20.29 4.82 -3.80
N LEU A 120 -19.01 4.44 -3.72
CA LEU A 120 -18.39 3.91 -2.50
C LEU A 120 -18.49 4.92 -1.35
N LEU A 121 -18.03 6.15 -1.57
CA LEU A 121 -17.99 7.20 -0.55
C LEU A 121 -19.39 7.51 -0.01
N LYS A 122 -20.40 7.55 -0.88
CA LYS A 122 -21.80 7.73 -0.47
C LYS A 122 -22.29 6.62 0.48
N ALA A 123 -21.82 5.38 0.32
CA ALA A 123 -22.16 4.30 1.25
C ALA A 123 -21.53 4.56 2.64
N TRP A 124 -20.36 5.20 2.69
CA TRP A 124 -19.64 5.52 3.94
C TRP A 124 -20.10 6.83 4.61
N GLU A 125 -20.93 7.66 3.97
CA GLU A 125 -21.54 8.86 4.59
C GLU A 125 -22.59 8.52 5.64
N LYS A 126 -23.21 7.34 5.55
CA LYS A 126 -24.23 6.92 6.52
C LYS A 126 -23.62 6.86 7.93
N PRO A 127 -24.32 7.34 8.98
CA PRO A 127 -23.85 7.21 10.35
C PRO A 127 -23.47 5.76 10.66
N PHE A 128 -22.35 5.56 11.30
CA PHE A 128 -21.91 4.27 11.78
C PHE A 128 -21.99 4.29 13.30
N GLU A 129 -22.84 3.47 13.87
CA GLU A 129 -22.82 3.23 15.30
C GLU A 129 -21.60 2.38 15.60
N ASN A 130 -20.60 3.00 16.22
CA ASN A 130 -19.32 2.35 16.60
C ASN A 130 -19.57 1.52 17.87
N ASP A 131 -20.49 0.57 17.80
CA ASP A 131 -20.77 -0.40 18.83
C ASP A 131 -19.97 -1.69 18.52
N GLU A 132 -19.24 -2.21 19.51
CA GLU A 132 -18.58 -3.51 19.40
C GLU A 132 -19.60 -4.65 19.08
N ASN A 133 -20.88 -4.40 19.34
CA ASN A 133 -22.01 -5.27 19.06
C ASN A 133 -22.78 -4.91 17.79
N ALA A 134 -22.30 -3.95 16.98
CA ALA A 134 -22.96 -3.60 15.72
C ALA A 134 -23.12 -4.84 14.83
N ASP A 135 -24.32 -5.07 14.36
CA ASP A 135 -24.59 -6.16 13.41
C ASP A 135 -24.03 -5.80 12.03
N LEU A 136 -22.74 -6.07 11.83
CA LEU A 136 -22.03 -5.78 10.58
C LEU A 136 -22.69 -6.45 9.36
N SER A 137 -23.52 -7.48 9.57
CA SER A 137 -24.28 -8.11 8.48
C SER A 137 -25.37 -7.19 7.91
N ARG A 138 -25.81 -6.19 8.69
CA ARG A 138 -26.83 -5.20 8.29
C ARG A 138 -26.23 -3.84 7.94
N ASP A 139 -25.20 -3.43 8.68
CA ASP A 139 -24.68 -2.06 8.68
C ASP A 139 -23.30 -1.95 8.03
N GLY A 140 -22.74 -3.07 7.60
CA GLY A 140 -21.46 -3.12 6.93
C GLY A 140 -21.48 -2.42 5.58
N ARG A 141 -20.32 -1.93 5.17
CA ARG A 141 -20.11 -1.19 3.94
C ARG A 141 -19.02 -1.84 3.11
N PRO A 142 -19.12 -1.81 1.78
CA PRO A 142 -18.04 -2.32 0.96
C PRO A 142 -16.78 -1.50 1.20
N VAL A 143 -15.63 -2.18 1.19
CA VAL A 143 -14.29 -1.58 1.11
C VAL A 143 -13.92 -1.49 -0.35
N GLY A 144 -13.50 -0.31 -0.79
CA GLY A 144 -13.05 -0.08 -2.17
C GLY A 144 -11.67 -0.68 -2.42
N LEU A 145 -11.51 -1.36 -3.53
CA LEU A 145 -10.24 -1.89 -4.02
C LEU A 145 -9.83 -1.12 -5.26
N VAL A 146 -8.78 -0.30 -5.17
CA VAL A 146 -8.11 0.32 -6.33
C VAL A 146 -6.90 -0.54 -6.65
N ILE A 147 -6.84 -1.12 -7.83
CA ILE A 147 -5.77 -2.04 -8.18
C ILE A 147 -4.47 -1.28 -8.48
N SER A 148 -3.41 -1.67 -7.80
CA SER A 148 -2.04 -1.23 -8.02
C SER A 148 -1.15 -2.40 -8.43
N MET A 149 -0.04 -2.11 -9.11
CA MET A 149 0.97 -3.08 -9.53
C MET A 149 2.30 -2.70 -8.89
N GLU A 150 2.86 -3.59 -8.08
CA GLU A 150 4.15 -3.43 -7.42
C GLU A 150 5.23 -4.24 -8.14
N GLY A 151 6.14 -3.51 -8.80
CA GLY A 151 7.05 -4.11 -9.76
C GLY A 151 6.39 -4.39 -11.11
N ALA A 152 6.87 -3.73 -12.17
CA ALA A 152 6.24 -3.82 -13.49
C ALA A 152 6.73 -5.01 -14.34
N GLU A 153 7.41 -5.99 -13.76
CA GLU A 153 7.97 -7.13 -14.51
C GLU A 153 6.90 -7.95 -15.27
N ALA A 154 5.66 -7.92 -14.78
CA ALA A 154 4.51 -8.53 -15.43
C ALA A 154 4.12 -7.87 -16.78
N VAL A 155 4.54 -6.64 -17.03
CA VAL A 155 4.31 -5.93 -18.31
C VAL A 155 5.38 -6.38 -19.30
N ARG A 156 5.12 -7.41 -20.11
CA ARG A 156 6.09 -8.00 -21.05
C ARG A 156 6.43 -7.04 -22.20
N ASP A 157 5.44 -6.26 -22.62
CA ASP A 157 5.54 -5.23 -23.65
C ASP A 157 4.69 -4.02 -23.24
N PRO A 158 5.15 -2.77 -23.44
CA PRO A 158 4.36 -1.59 -23.08
C PRO A 158 2.96 -1.52 -23.70
N GLY A 159 2.73 -2.18 -24.85
CA GLY A 159 1.40 -2.30 -25.46
C GLY A 159 0.38 -3.05 -24.61
N GLU A 160 0.82 -3.93 -23.69
CA GLU A 160 -0.06 -4.65 -22.77
C GLU A 160 -0.69 -3.75 -21.69
N LEU A 161 -0.16 -2.55 -21.49
CA LEU A 161 -0.68 -1.62 -20.47
C LEU A 161 -2.14 -1.21 -20.76
N GLU A 162 -2.60 -1.22 -22.00
CA GLU A 162 -4.02 -0.99 -22.33
C GLU A 162 -4.91 -2.04 -21.67
N GLU A 163 -4.54 -3.32 -21.78
CA GLU A 163 -5.31 -4.41 -21.17
C GLU A 163 -5.31 -4.30 -19.62
N TRP A 164 -4.16 -3.99 -19.00
CA TRP A 164 -4.09 -3.76 -17.56
C TRP A 164 -4.98 -2.58 -17.12
N TRP A 165 -5.00 -1.48 -17.92
CA TRP A 165 -5.88 -0.35 -17.69
C TRP A 165 -7.35 -0.72 -17.80
N GLU A 166 -7.74 -1.45 -18.84
CA GLU A 166 -9.11 -1.92 -19.06
C GLU A 166 -9.57 -2.84 -17.93
N ARG A 167 -8.69 -3.67 -17.40
CA ARG A 167 -8.97 -4.52 -16.23
C ARG A 167 -8.97 -3.77 -14.89
N GLY A 168 -8.65 -2.49 -14.90
CA GLY A 168 -8.80 -1.64 -13.71
C GLY A 168 -7.53 -1.34 -12.93
N VAL A 169 -6.34 -1.73 -13.40
CA VAL A 169 -5.08 -1.27 -12.81
C VAL A 169 -4.96 0.24 -13.02
N ARG A 170 -4.64 0.99 -11.97
CA ARG A 170 -4.57 2.46 -12.01
C ARG A 170 -3.22 3.01 -11.56
N LEU A 171 -2.48 2.26 -10.80
CA LEU A 171 -1.18 2.64 -10.27
C LEU A 171 -0.15 1.58 -10.66
N VAL A 172 1.04 2.01 -11.05
CA VAL A 172 2.13 1.10 -11.42
C VAL A 172 3.43 1.59 -10.81
N GLY A 173 4.06 0.74 -10.00
CA GLY A 173 5.44 0.89 -9.52
C GLY A 173 6.39 0.11 -10.43
N PRO A 174 7.41 0.75 -11.04
CA PRO A 174 8.35 0.05 -11.93
C PRO A 174 9.21 -1.01 -11.27
N ALA A 175 9.40 -0.93 -9.95
CA ALA A 175 10.29 -1.79 -9.18
C ALA A 175 9.66 -2.30 -7.88
N TRP A 176 10.12 -3.47 -7.44
CA TRP A 176 10.19 -3.93 -6.07
C TRP A 176 11.66 -4.21 -5.71
N GLY A 177 12.29 -5.31 -6.14
CA GLY A 177 13.73 -5.36 -6.37
C GLY A 177 14.08 -4.66 -7.69
N GLY A 178 15.32 -4.76 -8.15
CA GLY A 178 15.68 -4.29 -9.49
C GLY A 178 14.91 -5.06 -10.56
N THR A 179 14.40 -4.35 -11.55
CA THR A 179 13.71 -4.90 -12.71
C THR A 179 14.46 -4.55 -13.99
N ARG A 180 14.02 -5.06 -15.14
CA ARG A 180 14.59 -4.61 -16.42
C ARG A 180 14.32 -3.13 -16.70
N PHE A 181 13.38 -2.50 -15.97
CA PHE A 181 13.01 -1.10 -16.15
C PHE A 181 13.85 -0.15 -15.32
N CYS A 182 14.24 -0.53 -14.09
CA CYS A 182 15.02 0.34 -13.21
C CYS A 182 15.60 -0.42 -12.01
N GLY A 183 16.51 0.24 -11.30
CA GLY A 183 16.95 -0.20 -9.99
C GLY A 183 15.84 -0.10 -8.94
N GLY A 184 15.87 -1.02 -7.97
CA GLY A 184 14.91 -1.10 -6.88
C GLY A 184 15.55 -1.46 -5.54
N THR A 185 14.71 -1.86 -4.58
CA THR A 185 15.16 -2.23 -3.23
C THR A 185 16.22 -3.34 -3.29
N SER A 186 17.33 -3.15 -2.59
CA SER A 186 18.50 -4.04 -2.52
C SER A 186 19.26 -4.23 -3.84
N GLU A 187 18.78 -3.70 -4.94
CA GLU A 187 19.40 -3.75 -6.27
C GLU A 187 19.44 -2.34 -6.89
N PRO A 188 20.34 -1.45 -6.40
CA PRO A 188 20.36 -0.07 -6.83
C PRO A 188 20.73 0.08 -8.30
N GLY A 189 20.16 1.10 -8.96
CA GLY A 189 20.46 1.40 -10.36
C GLY A 189 19.58 2.53 -10.92
N PRO A 190 19.93 3.04 -12.12
CA PRO A 190 19.15 4.05 -12.81
C PRO A 190 17.92 3.46 -13.51
N MET A 191 17.12 4.35 -14.12
CA MET A 191 16.19 3.98 -15.18
C MET A 191 16.94 3.39 -16.38
N THR A 192 16.37 2.37 -17.01
CA THR A 192 16.88 1.80 -18.26
C THR A 192 16.17 2.42 -19.47
N ALA A 193 16.64 2.10 -20.67
CA ALA A 193 15.94 2.51 -21.90
C ALA A 193 14.52 1.92 -21.99
N GLU A 194 14.34 0.65 -21.57
CA GLU A 194 13.02 0.01 -21.48
C GLU A 194 12.14 0.69 -20.41
N GLY A 195 12.76 1.13 -19.30
CA GLY A 195 12.07 1.86 -18.24
C GLY A 195 11.49 3.20 -18.73
N TYR A 196 12.24 3.95 -19.52
CA TYR A 196 11.70 5.19 -20.12
C TYR A 196 10.54 4.90 -21.09
N GLY A 197 10.62 3.85 -21.89
CA GLY A 197 9.51 3.41 -22.76
C GLY A 197 8.27 2.98 -21.96
N LEU A 198 8.46 2.33 -20.81
CA LEU A 198 7.37 2.02 -19.88
C LEU A 198 6.73 3.31 -19.35
N LEU A 199 7.54 4.27 -18.84
CA LEU A 199 7.03 5.53 -18.29
C LEU A 199 6.26 6.36 -19.35
N GLU A 200 6.75 6.41 -20.58
CA GLU A 200 6.07 7.08 -21.68
C GLU A 200 4.67 6.50 -21.89
N ARG A 201 4.57 5.17 -22.00
CA ARG A 201 3.29 4.50 -22.22
C ARG A 201 2.34 4.59 -21.01
N LEU A 202 2.85 4.53 -19.78
CA LEU A 202 2.06 4.78 -18.57
C LEU A 202 1.48 6.20 -18.59
N GLY A 203 2.27 7.19 -19.00
CA GLY A 203 1.84 8.59 -19.11
C GLY A 203 0.75 8.78 -20.17
N ASP A 204 0.89 8.16 -21.33
CA ASP A 204 -0.10 8.22 -22.43
C ASP A 204 -1.48 7.68 -21.99
N LEU A 205 -1.50 6.65 -21.15
CA LEU A 205 -2.71 6.00 -20.67
C LEU A 205 -3.27 6.64 -19.39
N GLY A 206 -2.52 7.52 -18.72
CA GLY A 206 -2.96 8.23 -17.53
C GLY A 206 -2.80 7.43 -16.22
N PHE A 207 -1.93 6.43 -16.17
CA PHE A 207 -1.61 5.74 -14.91
C PHE A 207 -1.00 6.70 -13.89
N CYS A 208 -1.16 6.39 -12.61
CA CYS A 208 -0.38 6.98 -11.54
C CYS A 208 0.94 6.20 -11.37
N LEU A 209 2.06 6.90 -11.38
CA LEU A 209 3.37 6.31 -11.15
C LEU A 209 3.64 6.20 -9.65
N ASP A 210 3.98 5.00 -9.17
CA ASP A 210 4.39 4.74 -7.79
C ASP A 210 5.91 4.59 -7.70
N LEU A 211 6.55 5.46 -6.93
CA LEU A 211 8.00 5.44 -6.71
C LEU A 211 8.43 4.54 -5.55
N SER A 212 7.49 3.90 -4.86
CA SER A 212 7.82 2.94 -3.80
C SER A 212 8.77 1.88 -4.34
N HIS A 213 9.75 1.48 -3.54
CA HIS A 213 10.82 0.55 -3.91
C HIS A 213 11.82 1.00 -4.96
N MET A 214 11.59 2.07 -5.70
CA MET A 214 12.58 2.55 -6.66
C MET A 214 13.87 3.02 -5.97
N ASP A 215 15.01 2.68 -6.56
CA ASP A 215 16.28 3.27 -6.14
C ASP A 215 16.27 4.80 -6.31
N GLU A 216 16.96 5.53 -5.41
CA GLU A 216 16.98 7.01 -5.45
C GLU A 216 17.27 7.56 -6.85
N LYS A 217 18.27 6.97 -7.53
CA LYS A 217 18.66 7.45 -8.86
C LYS A 217 17.57 7.25 -9.88
N ALA A 218 16.90 6.10 -9.87
CA ALA A 218 15.79 5.81 -10.75
C ALA A 218 14.58 6.70 -10.43
N ALA A 219 14.26 6.88 -9.15
CA ALA A 219 13.16 7.73 -8.70
C ALA A 219 13.34 9.20 -9.15
N LEU A 220 14.54 9.77 -8.99
CA LEU A 220 14.83 11.14 -9.44
C LEU A 220 14.70 11.28 -10.98
N GLN A 221 15.17 10.27 -11.73
CA GLN A 221 15.01 10.26 -13.18
C GLN A 221 13.54 10.15 -13.61
N ALA A 222 12.74 9.36 -12.89
CA ALA A 222 11.32 9.24 -13.13
C ALA A 222 10.56 10.53 -12.79
N LEU A 223 10.93 11.21 -11.70
CA LEU A 223 10.40 12.54 -11.32
C LEU A 223 10.63 13.60 -12.40
N ASP A 224 11.80 13.58 -13.02
CA ASP A 224 12.14 14.52 -14.09
C ASP A 224 11.41 14.19 -15.40
N PHE A 225 11.14 12.94 -15.67
CA PHE A 225 10.65 12.47 -16.97
C PHE A 225 9.13 12.28 -17.05
N TYR A 226 8.50 11.71 -16.00
CA TYR A 226 7.11 11.28 -16.03
C TYR A 226 6.14 12.47 -16.01
N PRO A 227 5.21 12.62 -17.00
CA PRO A 227 4.34 13.79 -17.07
C PRO A 227 3.11 13.70 -16.15
N GLY A 228 2.73 12.48 -15.70
CA GLY A 228 1.48 12.22 -14.98
C GLY A 228 1.57 12.40 -13.47
N GLN A 229 0.60 11.83 -12.77
CA GLN A 229 0.55 11.83 -11.30
C GLN A 229 1.60 10.88 -10.73
N ILE A 230 2.29 11.33 -9.69
CA ILE A 230 3.35 10.57 -9.01
C ILE A 230 3.01 10.45 -7.52
N ILE A 231 3.26 9.27 -6.97
CA ILE A 231 3.14 8.99 -5.54
C ILE A 231 4.33 8.14 -5.06
N ALA A 232 4.46 7.99 -3.76
CA ALA A 232 5.06 6.82 -3.11
C ALA A 232 3.95 6.21 -2.23
N SER A 233 3.34 5.11 -2.66
CA SER A 233 2.20 4.50 -1.96
C SER A 233 2.56 4.07 -0.54
N HIS A 234 3.80 3.59 -0.34
CA HIS A 234 4.30 3.11 0.94
C HIS A 234 5.82 3.32 1.04
N GLY A 235 6.26 4.27 1.89
CA GLY A 235 7.68 4.55 2.08
C GLY A 235 7.92 5.55 3.21
N ASN A 236 8.99 5.37 3.96
CA ASN A 236 9.35 6.21 5.11
C ASN A 236 10.60 7.06 4.81
N ALA A 237 10.73 8.19 5.50
CA ALA A 237 11.87 9.09 5.34
C ALA A 237 13.14 8.45 5.92
N LEU A 238 14.18 8.34 5.10
CA LEU A 238 15.50 7.82 5.49
C LEU A 238 16.12 8.68 6.62
N ALA A 239 15.90 9.98 6.60
CA ALA A 239 16.48 10.91 7.57
C ALA A 239 16.12 10.60 9.03
N LEU A 240 14.99 9.94 9.28
CA LEU A 240 14.58 9.52 10.63
C LEU A 240 15.13 8.14 11.04
N LEU A 241 15.85 7.47 10.16
CA LEU A 241 16.43 6.14 10.38
C LEU A 241 17.95 6.23 10.44
N ASN A 242 18.47 6.93 11.45
CA ASN A 242 19.90 7.16 11.64
C ASN A 242 20.71 5.86 11.56
N GLY A 243 21.66 5.79 10.62
CA GLY A 243 22.53 4.63 10.41
C GLY A 243 21.93 3.54 9.52
N SER A 244 20.75 3.73 8.93
CA SER A 244 20.25 2.85 7.88
C SER A 244 20.98 3.13 6.55
N GLU A 245 21.45 2.07 5.91
CA GLU A 245 22.03 2.12 4.56
C GLU A 245 21.07 1.56 3.50
N SER A 246 19.83 1.26 3.88
CA SER A 246 18.84 0.68 2.98
C SER A 246 18.35 1.71 1.96
N ASN A 247 18.43 1.37 0.68
CA ASN A 247 17.85 2.17 -0.40
C ASN A 247 16.32 1.99 -0.55
N ARG A 248 15.68 1.27 0.40
CA ARG A 248 14.21 1.15 0.47
C ARG A 248 13.52 2.45 0.89
N HIS A 249 14.24 3.29 1.66
CA HIS A 249 13.69 4.49 2.25
C HIS A 249 13.84 5.71 1.34
N LEU A 250 12.90 6.64 1.46
CA LEU A 250 12.91 7.87 0.68
C LEU A 250 13.96 8.84 1.21
N THR A 251 14.88 9.25 0.35
CA THR A 251 15.80 10.34 0.67
C THR A 251 15.07 11.69 0.61
N ASP A 252 15.58 12.71 1.30
CA ASP A 252 15.01 14.06 1.26
C ASP A 252 14.92 14.61 -0.17
N ARG A 253 15.85 14.24 -1.04
CA ARG A 253 15.83 14.63 -2.47
C ARG A 253 14.62 14.05 -3.19
N VAL A 254 14.32 12.77 -2.97
CA VAL A 254 13.14 12.11 -3.57
C VAL A 254 11.86 12.69 -2.97
N ILE A 255 11.81 12.89 -1.64
CA ILE A 255 10.67 13.51 -0.97
C ILE A 255 10.39 14.89 -1.57
N HIS A 256 11.41 15.77 -1.66
CA HIS A 256 11.25 17.09 -2.30
C HIS A 256 10.75 16.98 -3.74
N GLY A 257 11.30 16.09 -4.55
CA GLY A 257 10.83 15.88 -5.92
C GLY A 257 9.36 15.43 -5.99
N ILE A 258 8.91 14.56 -5.05
CA ILE A 258 7.48 14.17 -4.96
C ILE A 258 6.63 15.38 -4.59
N LEU A 259 7.06 16.19 -3.62
CA LEU A 259 6.34 17.38 -3.17
C LEU A 259 6.23 18.45 -4.27
N GLU A 260 7.31 18.73 -5.02
CA GLU A 260 7.32 19.65 -6.16
C GLU A 260 6.38 19.22 -7.28
N ARG A 261 6.11 17.91 -7.39
CA ARG A 261 5.15 17.33 -8.34
C ARG A 261 3.74 17.21 -7.78
N ASP A 262 3.43 17.89 -6.65
CA ASP A 262 2.15 17.77 -5.94
C ASP A 262 1.81 16.29 -5.65
N GLY A 263 2.82 15.46 -5.35
CA GLY A 263 2.68 14.02 -5.11
C GLY A 263 2.24 13.69 -3.68
N MET A 264 2.10 12.40 -3.42
CA MET A 264 1.66 11.84 -2.12
C MET A 264 2.66 10.81 -1.61
N ILE A 265 2.78 10.71 -0.28
CA ILE A 265 3.63 9.72 0.39
C ILE A 265 2.81 8.99 1.45
N GLY A 266 2.68 7.67 1.32
CA GLY A 266 2.09 6.78 2.31
C GLY A 266 3.12 6.28 3.32
N LEU A 267 2.84 6.44 4.62
CA LEU A 267 3.77 6.06 5.69
C LEU A 267 3.47 4.66 6.19
N VAL A 268 4.54 3.88 6.39
CA VAL A 268 4.50 2.45 6.72
C VAL A 268 4.73 2.23 8.21
N PRO A 269 3.81 1.60 8.94
CA PRO A 269 4.00 1.24 10.36
C PRO A 269 4.76 -0.07 10.56
N PHE A 270 5.77 -0.34 9.77
CA PHE A 270 6.66 -1.50 9.98
C PHE A 270 7.80 -1.12 10.91
N ASN A 271 8.04 -1.91 11.96
CA ASN A 271 9.01 -1.58 13.00
C ASN A 271 10.42 -1.34 12.45
N ALA A 272 10.86 -2.12 11.46
CA ALA A 272 12.16 -1.93 10.83
C ALA A 272 12.25 -0.62 10.01
N PHE A 273 11.12 -0.03 9.63
CA PHE A 273 11.03 1.25 8.92
C PHE A 273 10.80 2.43 9.87
N LEU A 274 10.65 2.17 11.17
CA LEU A 274 10.46 3.16 12.21
C LEU A 274 11.63 3.24 13.19
N LYS A 275 12.40 2.16 13.31
CA LYS A 275 13.56 2.07 14.21
C LYS A 275 14.73 1.42 13.50
N ALA A 276 15.80 2.19 13.27
CA ALA A 276 17.02 1.68 12.66
C ALA A 276 17.58 0.49 13.47
N GLY A 277 17.95 -0.58 12.74
CA GLY A 277 18.52 -1.79 13.32
C GLY A 277 17.50 -2.76 13.95
N TRP A 278 16.21 -2.41 14.03
CA TRP A 278 15.18 -3.37 14.43
C TRP A 278 15.06 -4.46 13.36
N LYS A 279 14.94 -5.70 13.80
CA LYS A 279 14.82 -6.87 12.91
C LYS A 279 13.63 -7.72 13.32
N ARG A 280 13.04 -8.44 12.37
CA ARG A 280 12.00 -9.42 12.65
C ARG A 280 12.47 -10.41 13.73
N GLY A 281 11.64 -10.61 14.75
CA GLY A 281 11.98 -11.36 15.95
C GLY A 281 12.50 -10.52 17.11
N ASP A 282 12.84 -9.24 16.91
CA ASP A 282 13.11 -8.31 18.01
C ASP A 282 11.81 -7.97 18.76
N ARG A 283 11.96 -7.37 19.92
CA ARG A 283 10.82 -7.02 20.77
C ARG A 283 9.97 -5.93 20.12
N ARG A 284 8.70 -6.22 19.88
CA ARG A 284 7.71 -5.28 19.33
C ARG A 284 7.57 -4.02 20.17
N GLU A 285 7.70 -4.18 21.52
CA GLU A 285 7.57 -3.10 22.51
C GLU A 285 8.63 -1.99 22.37
N GLU A 286 9.66 -2.22 21.59
CA GLU A 286 10.70 -1.23 21.32
C GLU A 286 10.26 -0.12 20.35
N VAL A 287 9.12 -0.31 19.67
CA VAL A 287 8.57 0.64 18.71
C VAL A 287 7.14 1.00 19.09
N GLN A 288 6.89 2.30 19.22
CA GLN A 288 5.58 2.84 19.56
C GLN A 288 4.93 3.49 18.35
N ILE A 289 3.60 3.56 18.34
CA ILE A 289 2.83 4.18 17.24
C ILE A 289 3.21 5.65 17.01
N ASP A 290 3.74 6.35 18.03
CA ASP A 290 4.22 7.73 17.93
C ASP A 290 5.36 7.90 16.91
N GLN A 291 6.14 6.83 16.66
CA GLN A 291 7.19 6.86 15.65
C GLN A 291 6.62 6.98 14.23
N LEU A 292 5.44 6.39 13.99
CA LEU A 292 4.71 6.60 12.73
C LEU A 292 4.22 8.05 12.61
N VAL A 293 3.71 8.62 13.71
CA VAL A 293 3.34 10.04 13.75
C VAL A 293 4.56 10.94 13.46
N GLY A 294 5.75 10.55 13.95
CA GLY A 294 7.00 11.23 13.61
C GLY A 294 7.31 11.22 12.11
N GLN A 295 7.08 10.12 11.42
CA GLN A 295 7.24 10.01 9.97
C GLN A 295 6.23 10.89 9.22
N ILE A 296 4.96 10.87 9.64
CA ILE A 296 3.91 11.73 9.07
C ILE A 296 4.28 13.21 9.23
N ASP A 297 4.66 13.61 10.46
CA ASP A 297 5.04 14.98 10.76
C ASP A 297 6.24 15.44 9.94
N TYR A 298 7.23 14.58 9.72
CA TYR A 298 8.40 14.89 8.91
C TYR A 298 8.01 15.30 7.48
N ILE A 299 7.13 14.53 6.84
CA ILE A 299 6.64 14.86 5.49
C ILE A 299 5.85 16.18 5.50
N CYS A 300 4.97 16.37 6.49
CA CYS A 300 4.18 17.60 6.62
C CYS A 300 5.06 18.83 6.83
N GLN A 301 6.13 18.72 7.65
CA GLN A 301 7.07 19.81 7.86
C GLN A 301 7.86 20.16 6.59
N MET A 302 8.30 19.14 5.83
CA MET A 302 8.99 19.37 4.56
C MET A 302 8.08 20.00 3.51
N ALA A 303 6.80 19.62 3.49
CA ALA A 303 5.80 20.18 2.57
C ALA A 303 5.36 21.60 2.98
N GLY A 304 5.40 21.93 4.28
CA GLY A 304 4.82 23.15 4.84
C GLY A 304 3.31 23.08 5.03
N ASP A 305 2.69 21.91 4.80
CA ASP A 305 1.27 21.63 4.99
C ASP A 305 1.01 20.14 5.23
N ALA A 306 -0.26 19.74 5.37
CA ALA A 306 -0.68 18.35 5.63
C ALA A 306 -1.23 17.60 4.40
N HIS A 307 -1.00 18.11 3.18
CA HIS A 307 -1.68 17.59 1.98
C HIS A 307 -0.92 16.52 1.21
N HIS A 308 0.29 16.16 1.65
CA HIS A 308 1.18 15.25 0.95
C HIS A 308 1.49 13.95 1.72
N ALA A 309 1.03 13.85 2.96
CA ALA A 309 1.18 12.65 3.79
C ALA A 309 -0.12 11.84 3.85
N GLY A 310 0.01 10.53 3.91
CA GLY A 310 -1.10 9.59 4.08
C GLY A 310 -0.65 8.28 4.70
N ILE A 311 -1.55 7.31 4.77
CA ILE A 311 -1.25 5.95 5.23
C ILE A 311 -0.99 5.07 4.00
N GLY A 312 0.08 4.28 4.05
CA GLY A 312 0.38 3.18 3.16
C GLY A 312 0.92 2.06 4.02
N SER A 313 0.00 1.27 4.60
CA SER A 313 0.35 0.44 5.76
C SER A 313 1.28 -0.71 5.43
N ASP A 314 1.18 -1.24 4.23
CA ASP A 314 1.90 -2.44 3.82
C ASP A 314 1.58 -3.64 4.73
N PHE A 315 0.40 -3.61 5.38
CA PHE A 315 -0.03 -4.68 6.27
C PHE A 315 -0.24 -5.97 5.51
N ASP A 316 0.23 -7.06 6.09
CA ASP A 316 0.32 -8.39 5.51
C ASP A 316 1.27 -8.48 4.28
N GLY A 317 2.05 -7.43 3.97
CA GLY A 317 3.08 -7.39 2.93
C GLY A 317 4.42 -7.99 3.38
N GLY A 318 4.44 -9.27 3.75
CA GLY A 318 5.64 -9.95 4.26
C GLY A 318 5.85 -9.78 5.77
N PHE A 319 4.98 -9.07 6.48
CA PHE A 319 4.99 -8.87 7.93
C PHE A 319 3.56 -8.67 8.47
N GLY A 320 3.39 -8.79 9.80
CA GLY A 320 2.10 -8.64 10.46
C GLY A 320 2.24 -8.16 11.90
N LEU A 321 1.37 -8.66 12.80
CA LEU A 321 1.23 -8.18 14.18
C LEU A 321 2.54 -8.10 14.96
N GLN A 322 3.44 -9.06 14.79
CA GLN A 322 4.69 -9.12 15.54
C GLN A 322 5.69 -8.05 15.13
N SER A 323 5.49 -7.45 13.97
CA SER A 323 6.42 -6.53 13.34
C SER A 323 5.91 -5.08 13.18
N VAL A 324 4.76 -4.77 13.78
CA VAL A 324 4.19 -3.41 13.81
C VAL A 324 4.29 -2.79 15.20
N PRO A 325 4.22 -1.45 15.33
CA PRO A 325 4.32 -0.76 16.63
C PRO A 325 3.30 -1.23 17.66
N ILE A 326 3.67 -1.15 18.94
CA ILE A 326 2.69 -1.27 20.02
C ILE A 326 1.62 -0.20 19.85
N GLY A 327 0.38 -0.63 20.06
CA GLY A 327 -0.80 0.18 19.83
C GLY A 327 -1.55 -0.16 18.54
N ILE A 328 -0.93 -0.92 17.62
CA ILE A 328 -1.56 -1.43 16.39
C ILE A 328 -1.71 -2.95 16.51
N ASP A 329 -2.89 -3.44 16.82
CA ASP A 329 -3.19 -4.87 16.87
C ASP A 329 -3.98 -5.36 15.64
N THR A 330 -4.67 -4.44 14.98
CA THR A 330 -5.34 -4.63 13.69
C THR A 330 -5.36 -3.31 12.93
N ILE A 331 -5.78 -3.32 11.68
CA ILE A 331 -5.93 -2.10 10.87
C ILE A 331 -6.91 -1.10 11.50
N ALA A 332 -7.86 -1.55 12.34
CA ALA A 332 -8.79 -0.67 13.03
C ALA A 332 -8.07 0.34 13.96
N ASP A 333 -6.90 -0.03 14.46
CA ASP A 333 -6.11 0.79 15.36
C ASP A 333 -5.47 2.01 14.71
N LEU A 334 -5.45 2.09 13.37
CA LEU A 334 -5.01 3.28 12.66
C LEU A 334 -5.87 4.51 13.00
N GLN A 335 -7.10 4.34 13.51
CA GLN A 335 -7.90 5.45 14.05
C GLN A 335 -7.24 6.16 15.23
N LYS A 336 -6.34 5.49 15.97
CA LYS A 336 -5.59 6.09 17.08
C LYS A 336 -4.68 7.23 16.62
N LEU A 337 -4.26 7.22 15.36
CA LEU A 337 -3.48 8.30 14.77
C LEU A 337 -4.21 9.67 14.86
N ALA A 338 -5.54 9.67 14.85
CA ALA A 338 -6.31 10.90 14.96
C ALA A 338 -6.05 11.64 16.30
N ALA A 339 -6.03 10.90 17.41
CA ALA A 339 -5.73 11.48 18.72
C ALA A 339 -4.26 11.93 18.82
N LEU A 340 -3.32 11.08 18.37
CA LEU A 340 -1.89 11.38 18.41
C LEU A 340 -1.50 12.58 17.55
N LEU A 341 -2.08 12.73 16.36
CA LEU A 341 -1.89 13.89 15.50
C LEU A 341 -2.50 15.16 16.13
N SER A 342 -3.67 15.03 16.80
CA SER A 342 -4.26 16.14 17.54
C SER A 342 -3.38 16.59 18.72
N GLU A 343 -2.81 15.66 19.48
CA GLU A 343 -1.85 15.94 20.56
C GLU A 343 -0.57 16.62 20.03
N LYS A 344 -0.18 16.30 18.80
CA LYS A 344 0.94 16.94 18.11
C LYS A 344 0.62 18.33 17.56
N GLY A 345 -0.66 18.74 17.60
CA GLY A 345 -1.11 20.08 17.22
C GLY A 345 -1.74 20.22 15.84
N TYR A 346 -1.99 19.11 15.13
CA TYR A 346 -2.69 19.15 13.86
C TYR A 346 -4.17 19.51 14.02
N ALA A 347 -4.69 20.35 13.15
CA ALA A 347 -6.12 20.67 13.11
C ALA A 347 -6.95 19.47 12.63
N THR A 348 -8.23 19.41 13.02
CA THR A 348 -9.13 18.31 12.64
C THR A 348 -9.22 18.12 11.13
N GLY A 349 -9.15 19.21 10.35
CA GLY A 349 -9.15 19.15 8.88
C GLY A 349 -7.91 18.48 8.33
N ASP A 350 -6.72 18.81 8.87
CA ASP A 350 -5.44 18.22 8.47
C ASP A 350 -5.38 16.74 8.84
N ILE A 351 -5.88 16.36 10.01
CA ILE A 351 -5.98 14.96 10.44
C ILE A 351 -6.87 14.18 9.49
N ALA A 352 -8.03 14.72 9.11
CA ALA A 352 -8.91 14.07 8.16
C ALA A 352 -8.27 13.96 6.76
N ALA A 353 -7.48 14.96 6.36
CA ALA A 353 -6.71 14.93 5.12
C ALA A 353 -5.68 13.80 5.15
N ILE A 354 -4.83 13.73 6.18
CA ILE A 354 -3.79 12.70 6.36
C ILE A 354 -4.38 11.28 6.38
N LEU A 355 -5.47 11.07 7.13
CA LEU A 355 -6.05 9.73 7.29
C LEU A 355 -6.68 9.18 6.00
N GLY A 356 -7.16 10.05 5.09
CA GLY A 356 -7.73 9.54 3.85
C GLY A 356 -8.07 10.61 2.82
N GLY A 357 -8.34 11.86 3.23
CA GLY A 357 -8.76 12.93 2.33
C GLY A 357 -7.76 13.23 1.22
N ASN A 358 -6.46 13.17 1.53
CA ASN A 358 -5.38 13.39 0.56
C ASN A 358 -5.39 12.31 -0.54
N TRP A 359 -5.49 11.03 -0.16
CA TRP A 359 -5.61 9.93 -1.10
C TRP A 359 -6.86 10.04 -1.97
N LEU A 360 -8.01 10.39 -1.38
CA LEU A 360 -9.25 10.60 -2.13
C LEU A 360 -9.12 11.76 -3.13
N SER A 361 -8.46 12.84 -2.74
CA SER A 361 -8.16 13.95 -3.65
C SER A 361 -7.29 13.52 -4.81
N ARG A 362 -6.31 12.67 -4.55
CA ARG A 362 -5.41 12.13 -5.59
C ARG A 362 -6.14 11.18 -6.54
N LEU A 363 -6.93 10.25 -5.99
CA LEU A 363 -7.70 9.30 -6.80
C LEU A 363 -8.69 10.00 -7.74
N ARG A 364 -9.29 11.13 -7.32
CA ARG A 364 -10.15 11.93 -8.19
C ARG A 364 -9.45 12.54 -9.42
N ARG A 365 -8.11 12.56 -9.43
CA ARG A 365 -7.32 13.04 -10.58
C ARG A 365 -6.80 11.88 -11.44
N VAL A 366 -6.80 10.66 -10.91
CA VAL A 366 -6.27 9.45 -11.55
C VAL A 366 -7.39 8.62 -12.18
N LEU A 367 -8.53 8.53 -11.51
CA LEU A 367 -9.67 7.72 -11.97
C LEU A 367 -10.41 8.40 -13.15
N PRO A 368 -10.69 7.63 -14.23
CA PRO A 368 -11.43 8.14 -15.38
C PRO A 368 -12.90 8.43 -15.07
#